data_ea10f9c2254dea795bd6de3215f37eb9
#
_entry.id   ea10f9c2254dea795bd6de3215f37eb9
#
_cell.length_a   1.000
_cell.length_b   1.000
_cell.length_c   1.000
_cell.angle_alpha   90.00
_cell.angle_beta   90.00
_cell.angle_gamma   90.00
#
_symmetry.space_group_name_H-M   'P 1'
#
loop_
_entity.id
_entity.type
_entity.pdbx_description
1 polymer ?
#
loop_
_entity_poly.entity_id
_entity_poly.type
_entity_poly.pdbx_seq_one_letter_code
_entity_poly.pdbx_strand_id
1 'polypeptide(L)'
;MTYPIATIIASIALNLSLNLSENVRVYLTEHNQTPMFKTLFNSLSEKVNKPEKLLSSANQDFEQGFDYQYGLSTIMDRQKANAHFEQAALKGNLEAKFFLSLNFLQQGQRDKALQYAQEAVAEGSEIAKYALANWWLAKNEAKYRTLKQEALKAMTEAQNKGDLHYVIFLANEYYYGSNGMPVDLDKAIHYYELAAQQGNAVALEELGKIYLEELHDLDKAETYLLQAAEKNNAEAQYLLGDAVYTEKEDEKNILYWVEKAAENQHISAILKLANYYVGKKEYDQALYYVKKGVALNHEDALIAMAEFYEYGLGMPQDDEKALTYYKKSNEILMDKWLMDKIKMLEAKIKDKK
;
A
#
# COMPACT_ATOMS: atom_id res chain seq x y z
N MET A 1 29.78 4.69 54.88
CA MET A 1 30.43 5.26 53.67
C MET A 1 30.12 4.46 52.40
N THR A 2 28.87 4.18 52.17
CA THR A 2 28.41 3.36 50.98
C THR A 2 27.48 4.13 50.02
N TYR A 3 27.21 5.40 50.33
CA TYR A 3 26.35 6.25 49.49
C TYR A 3 26.92 6.72 48.13
N PRO A 4 28.23 6.96 47.97
CA PRO A 4 28.74 7.48 46.70
C PRO A 4 28.76 6.47 45.57
N ILE A 5 28.95 5.18 45.85
CA ILE A 5 29.17 4.15 44.82
C ILE A 5 27.83 3.79 44.12
N ALA A 6 26.77 3.64 44.86
CA ALA A 6 25.43 3.34 44.31
C ALA A 6 24.91 4.49 43.45
N THR A 7 25.20 5.73 43.85
CA THR A 7 24.82 6.95 43.11
C THR A 7 25.67 7.09 41.82
N ILE A 8 26.92 6.71 41.88
CA ILE A 8 27.85 6.72 40.71
C ILE A 8 27.44 5.62 39.71
N ILE A 9 27.12 4.41 40.17
CA ILE A 9 26.68 3.32 39.30
C ILE A 9 25.32 3.68 38.64
N ALA A 10 24.38 4.25 39.37
CA ALA A 10 23.13 4.72 38.87
C ALA A 10 23.30 5.86 37.84
N SER A 11 24.22 6.79 38.07
CA SER A 11 24.58 7.88 37.14
C SER A 11 25.25 7.38 35.86
N ILE A 12 26.11 6.38 35.98
CA ILE A 12 26.80 5.74 34.84
C ILE A 12 25.80 4.93 34.00
N ALA A 13 24.91 4.19 34.62
CA ALA A 13 23.86 3.44 33.91
C ALA A 13 22.88 4.39 33.16
N LEU A 14 22.58 5.55 33.74
CA LEU A 14 21.73 6.58 33.11
C LEU A 14 22.39 7.28 31.92
N ASN A 15 23.73 7.50 31.98
CA ASN A 15 24.45 8.22 30.93
C ASN A 15 24.92 7.33 29.77
N LEU A 16 24.93 6.01 29.93
CA LEU A 16 25.56 5.11 28.95
C LEU A 16 24.56 4.24 28.17
N SER A 17 23.24 4.32 28.41
CA SER A 17 22.22 3.48 27.77
C SER A 17 22.58 1.98 27.75
N LEU A 18 23.33 1.51 28.74
CA LEU A 18 23.89 0.17 28.76
C LEU A 18 22.88 -0.86 29.25
N ASN A 19 22.71 -1.92 28.45
CA ASN A 19 22.14 -3.19 28.91
C ASN A 19 22.98 -3.69 30.11
N LEU A 20 22.46 -3.51 31.30
CA LEU A 20 23.10 -4.05 32.51
C LEU A 20 23.13 -5.57 32.38
N SER A 21 24.30 -6.17 32.50
CA SER A 21 24.43 -7.63 32.51
C SER A 21 23.61 -8.23 33.64
N GLU A 22 23.12 -9.45 33.44
CA GLU A 22 22.28 -10.17 34.42
C GLU A 22 22.92 -10.20 35.82
N ASN A 23 24.22 -10.32 35.90
CA ASN A 23 25.01 -10.29 37.16
C ASN A 23 24.88 -8.95 37.91
N VAL A 24 24.82 -7.83 37.21
CA VAL A 24 24.62 -6.51 37.85
C VAL A 24 23.19 -6.35 38.32
N ARG A 25 22.20 -6.88 37.59
CA ARG A 25 20.81 -6.93 38.01
C ARG A 25 20.63 -7.75 39.27
N VAL A 26 21.23 -8.94 39.34
CA VAL A 26 21.20 -9.82 40.53
C VAL A 26 21.85 -9.14 41.73
N TYR A 27 23.05 -8.55 41.58
CA TYR A 27 23.71 -7.84 42.65
C TYR A 27 22.91 -6.69 43.22
N LEU A 28 22.25 -5.89 42.37
CA LEU A 28 21.40 -4.79 42.79
C LEU A 28 20.12 -5.27 43.49
N THR A 29 19.62 -6.47 43.13
CA THR A 29 18.42 -7.05 43.74
C THR A 29 18.71 -7.63 45.15
N GLU A 30 19.88 -8.25 45.33
CA GLU A 30 20.31 -8.86 46.59
C GLU A 30 20.66 -7.85 47.66
N HIS A 31 21.10 -6.61 47.30
CA HIS A 31 21.53 -5.58 48.24
C HIS A 31 20.46 -4.52 48.52
N ASN A 32 19.22 -4.77 48.10
CA ASN A 32 18.11 -3.82 48.18
C ASN A 32 17.34 -3.89 49.52
N GLN A 33 17.98 -3.47 50.62
CA GLN A 33 17.36 -3.51 51.96
C GLN A 33 16.84 -2.18 52.50
N THR A 34 17.01 -1.07 51.80
CA THR A 34 16.52 0.23 52.29
C THR A 34 15.32 0.75 51.47
N PRO A 35 14.30 1.36 52.10
CA PRO A 35 13.14 1.92 51.39
C PRO A 35 13.52 2.95 50.32
N MET A 36 14.59 3.70 50.53
CA MET A 36 15.08 4.73 49.64
C MET A 36 15.72 4.11 48.35
N PHE A 37 16.42 2.99 48.50
CA PHE A 37 17.00 2.27 47.36
C PHE A 37 15.90 1.63 46.53
N LYS A 38 14.85 1.08 47.14
CA LYS A 38 13.67 0.53 46.49
C LYS A 38 12.92 1.57 45.66
N THR A 39 12.74 2.77 46.20
CA THR A 39 12.10 3.89 45.47
C THR A 39 12.96 4.37 44.32
N LEU A 40 14.27 4.48 44.49
CA LEU A 40 15.21 4.88 43.46
C LEU A 40 15.31 3.81 42.35
N PHE A 41 15.40 2.53 42.73
CA PHE A 41 15.45 1.41 41.81
C PHE A 41 14.17 1.29 40.97
N ASN A 42 12.99 1.43 41.59
CA ASN A 42 11.72 1.41 40.86
C ASN A 42 11.60 2.62 39.92
N SER A 43 11.98 3.81 40.35
CA SER A 43 12.03 4.99 39.48
C SER A 43 13.00 4.86 38.31
N LEU A 44 14.16 4.21 38.51
CA LEU A 44 15.15 3.94 37.48
C LEU A 44 14.69 2.82 36.55
N SER A 45 14.11 1.74 37.08
CA SER A 45 13.57 0.64 36.28
C SER A 45 12.39 1.09 35.41
N GLU A 46 11.53 1.98 35.91
CA GLU A 46 10.47 2.59 35.10
C GLU A 46 11.02 3.49 33.99
N LYS A 47 12.13 4.23 34.25
CA LYS A 47 12.75 5.07 33.23
C LYS A 47 13.54 4.26 32.19
N VAL A 48 14.19 3.16 32.60
CA VAL A 48 14.95 2.28 31.69
C VAL A 48 14.01 1.40 30.86
N ASN A 49 12.92 0.89 31.44
CA ASN A 49 11.96 0.05 30.74
C ASN A 49 10.98 0.85 29.85
N LYS A 50 10.86 2.17 30.04
CA LYS A 50 9.98 3.00 29.23
C LYS A 50 10.38 3.05 27.75
N PRO A 51 11.67 3.20 27.36
CA PRO A 51 12.10 3.10 25.98
C PRO A 51 11.87 1.72 25.37
N GLU A 52 12.19 0.62 26.08
CA GLU A 52 11.97 -0.76 25.58
C GLU A 52 10.48 -1.05 25.39
N LYS A 53 9.62 -0.63 26.32
CA LYS A 53 8.17 -0.77 26.21
C LYS A 53 7.59 0.06 25.06
N LEU A 54 8.13 1.28 24.85
CA LEU A 54 7.73 2.14 23.75
C LEU A 54 8.16 1.54 22.42
N LEU A 55 9.39 1.04 22.31
CA LEU A 55 9.92 0.39 21.11
C LEU A 55 9.15 -0.90 20.80
N SER A 56 8.85 -1.73 21.81
CA SER A 56 8.01 -2.92 21.63
C SER A 56 6.61 -2.57 21.12
N SER A 57 6.01 -1.49 21.64
CA SER A 57 4.70 -1.01 21.19
C SER A 57 4.78 -0.41 19.78
N ALA A 58 5.86 0.28 19.42
CA ALA A 58 6.08 0.79 18.07
C ALA A 58 6.19 -0.34 17.04
N ASN A 59 6.93 -1.40 17.38
CA ASN A 59 7.07 -2.56 16.52
C ASN A 59 5.73 -3.32 16.38
N GLN A 60 4.95 -3.44 17.45
CA GLN A 60 3.63 -4.07 17.39
C GLN A 60 2.68 -3.32 16.45
N ASP A 61 2.63 -1.97 16.53
CA ASP A 61 1.84 -1.17 15.60
C ASP A 61 2.36 -1.31 14.16
N PHE A 62 3.68 -1.35 13.98
CA PHE A 62 4.28 -1.56 12.66
C PHE A 62 3.85 -2.90 12.04
N GLU A 63 3.97 -4.01 12.79
CA GLU A 63 3.56 -5.35 12.31
C GLU A 63 2.06 -5.40 11.97
N GLN A 64 1.20 -4.76 12.77
CA GLN A 64 -0.22 -4.67 12.45
C GLN A 64 -0.47 -3.84 11.18
N GLY A 65 0.23 -2.73 11.02
CA GLY A 65 0.19 -1.93 9.80
C GLY A 65 0.63 -2.73 8.58
N PHE A 66 1.69 -3.50 8.71
CA PHE A 66 2.23 -4.35 7.65
C PHE A 66 1.25 -5.48 7.29
N ASP A 67 0.62 -6.11 8.30
CA ASP A 67 -0.40 -7.12 8.09
C ASP A 67 -1.60 -6.57 7.29
N TYR A 68 -2.14 -5.41 7.67
CA TYR A 68 -3.21 -4.77 6.91
C TYR A 68 -2.78 -4.29 5.52
N GLN A 69 -1.51 -3.88 5.34
CA GLN A 69 -0.98 -3.43 4.05
C GLN A 69 -0.94 -4.56 3.03
N TYR A 70 -0.55 -5.75 3.44
CA TYR A 70 -0.26 -6.89 2.56
C TYR A 70 -1.18 -8.10 2.75
N GLY A 71 -2.11 -8.04 3.71
CA GLY A 71 -3.08 -9.11 3.95
C GLY A 71 -2.44 -10.41 4.42
N LEU A 72 -1.41 -10.36 5.30
CA LEU A 72 -0.68 -11.57 5.72
C LEU A 72 -1.58 -12.53 6.48
N SER A 73 -2.18 -12.08 7.58
CA SER A 73 -3.09 -12.84 8.42
C SER A 73 -4.53 -12.30 8.41
N THR A 74 -4.76 -11.16 7.77
CA THR A 74 -6.05 -10.48 7.71
C THR A 74 -6.41 -10.05 6.29
N ILE A 75 -7.57 -9.44 6.12
CA ILE A 75 -7.99 -8.79 4.87
C ILE A 75 -7.23 -7.47 4.71
N MET A 76 -6.76 -7.21 3.50
CA MET A 76 -6.08 -5.94 3.18
C MET A 76 -6.97 -4.73 3.49
N ASP A 77 -6.42 -3.77 4.22
CA ASP A 77 -7.09 -2.51 4.56
C ASP A 77 -6.05 -1.38 4.67
N ARG A 78 -5.90 -0.64 3.59
CA ARG A 78 -4.88 0.42 3.51
C ARG A 78 -5.12 1.56 4.51
N GLN A 79 -6.37 1.84 4.87
CA GLN A 79 -6.66 2.90 5.84
C GLN A 79 -6.22 2.49 7.24
N LYS A 80 -6.50 1.23 7.63
CA LYS A 80 -6.00 0.68 8.88
C LYS A 80 -4.49 0.54 8.89
N ALA A 81 -3.89 0.10 7.79
CA ALA A 81 -2.44 0.05 7.65
C ALA A 81 -1.80 1.41 7.95
N ASN A 82 -2.29 2.48 7.32
CA ASN A 82 -1.78 3.82 7.56
C ASN A 82 -1.97 4.27 9.01
N ALA A 83 -3.12 4.01 9.61
CA ALA A 83 -3.36 4.38 11.02
C ALA A 83 -2.36 3.70 11.96
N HIS A 84 -2.05 2.42 11.75
CA HIS A 84 -1.06 1.69 12.52
C HIS A 84 0.36 2.18 12.25
N PHE A 85 0.73 2.44 11.00
CA PHE A 85 2.03 3.02 10.66
C PHE A 85 2.21 4.41 11.26
N GLU A 86 1.18 5.27 11.29
CA GLU A 86 1.25 6.57 11.95
C GLU A 86 1.51 6.43 13.46
N GLN A 87 0.85 5.49 14.14
CA GLN A 87 1.11 5.22 15.56
C GLN A 87 2.54 4.70 15.79
N ALA A 88 3.02 3.82 14.94
CA ALA A 88 4.39 3.31 15.00
C ALA A 88 5.42 4.43 14.75
N ALA A 89 5.21 5.27 13.74
CA ALA A 89 6.07 6.40 13.40
C ALA A 89 6.16 7.43 14.52
N LEU A 90 5.03 7.75 15.17
CA LEU A 90 4.99 8.64 16.35
C LEU A 90 5.79 8.09 17.54
N LYS A 91 5.98 6.78 17.61
CA LYS A 91 6.80 6.09 18.62
C LYS A 91 8.26 5.88 18.16
N GLY A 92 8.64 6.43 17.00
CA GLY A 92 10.01 6.41 16.47
C GLY A 92 10.36 5.21 15.60
N ASN A 93 9.36 4.45 15.10
CA ASN A 93 9.62 3.37 14.15
C ASN A 93 9.93 3.97 12.76
N LEU A 94 11.13 3.71 12.25
CA LEU A 94 11.62 4.27 10.97
C LEU A 94 11.06 3.54 9.76
N GLU A 95 10.82 2.24 9.89
CA GLU A 95 10.17 1.41 8.87
C GLU A 95 8.75 1.90 8.60
N ALA A 96 8.02 2.25 9.65
CA ALA A 96 6.67 2.82 9.51
C ALA A 96 6.70 4.16 8.74
N LYS A 97 7.70 5.01 8.96
CA LYS A 97 7.87 6.25 8.18
C LYS A 97 8.14 5.95 6.69
N PHE A 98 8.93 4.90 6.40
CA PHE A 98 9.16 4.45 5.04
C PHE A 98 7.86 4.03 4.34
N PHE A 99 7.05 3.16 4.98
CA PHE A 99 5.78 2.71 4.40
C PHE A 99 4.76 3.84 4.25
N LEU A 100 4.67 4.75 5.22
CA LEU A 100 3.84 5.96 5.11
C LEU A 100 4.25 6.82 3.92
N SER A 101 5.54 7.00 3.69
CA SER A 101 6.03 7.74 2.52
C SER A 101 5.54 7.12 1.21
N LEU A 102 5.62 5.80 1.07
CA LEU A 102 5.13 5.10 -0.13
C LEU A 102 3.61 5.22 -0.27
N ASN A 103 2.87 5.04 0.81
CA ASN A 103 1.41 5.09 0.80
C ASN A 103 0.88 6.51 0.48
N PHE A 104 1.48 7.55 1.05
CA PHE A 104 1.13 8.93 0.72
C PHE A 104 1.50 9.31 -0.72
N LEU A 105 2.60 8.75 -1.25
CA LEU A 105 2.96 8.96 -2.65
C LEU A 105 1.90 8.36 -3.60
N GLN A 106 1.42 7.14 -3.32
CA GLN A 106 0.34 6.50 -4.09
C GLN A 106 -0.98 7.28 -4.01
N GLN A 107 -1.24 7.95 -2.89
CA GLN A 107 -2.42 8.81 -2.71
C GLN A 107 -2.26 10.21 -3.34
N GLY A 108 -1.16 10.48 -4.03
CA GLY A 108 -0.85 11.79 -4.61
C GLY A 108 -0.43 12.87 -3.61
N GLN A 109 -0.30 12.53 -2.32
CA GLN A 109 0.09 13.45 -1.24
C GLN A 109 1.62 13.62 -1.19
N ARG A 110 2.19 14.18 -2.26
CA ARG A 110 3.65 14.23 -2.50
C ARG A 110 4.45 14.90 -1.39
N ASP A 111 3.95 16.00 -0.82
CA ASP A 111 4.69 16.75 0.22
C ASP A 111 4.81 15.94 1.51
N LYS A 112 3.72 15.26 1.94
CA LYS A 112 3.76 14.35 3.08
C LYS A 112 4.67 13.16 2.83
N ALA A 113 4.60 12.56 1.65
CA ALA A 113 5.46 11.45 1.26
C ALA A 113 6.93 11.84 1.37
N LEU A 114 7.31 13.01 0.84
CA LEU A 114 8.66 13.51 0.91
C LEU A 114 9.10 13.77 2.35
N GLN A 115 8.24 14.39 3.16
CA GLN A 115 8.51 14.66 4.57
C GLN A 115 8.88 13.38 5.33
N TYR A 116 8.03 12.34 5.26
CA TYR A 116 8.30 11.07 5.94
C TYR A 116 9.58 10.39 5.45
N ALA A 117 9.85 10.41 4.13
CA ALA A 117 11.10 9.86 3.60
C ALA A 117 12.33 10.60 4.12
N GLN A 118 12.30 11.93 4.14
CA GLN A 118 13.40 12.76 4.63
C GLN A 118 13.64 12.57 6.13
N GLU A 119 12.58 12.54 6.94
CA GLU A 119 12.68 12.28 8.38
C GLU A 119 13.32 10.91 8.64
N ALA A 120 12.83 9.85 7.99
CA ALA A 120 13.36 8.52 8.18
C ALA A 120 14.85 8.43 7.80
N VAL A 121 15.25 9.03 6.68
CA VAL A 121 16.67 9.07 6.27
C VAL A 121 17.52 9.90 7.24
N ALA A 122 17.04 11.05 7.71
CA ALA A 122 17.74 11.89 8.67
C ALA A 122 17.94 11.19 10.04
N GLU A 123 17.01 10.31 10.41
CA GLU A 123 17.09 9.50 11.62
C GLU A 123 17.89 8.18 11.43
N GLY A 124 18.42 7.92 10.22
CA GLY A 124 19.36 6.84 9.95
C GLY A 124 18.81 5.63 9.20
N SER A 125 17.58 5.70 8.65
CA SER A 125 17.04 4.60 7.82
C SER A 125 17.70 4.59 6.44
N GLU A 126 18.57 3.60 6.18
CA GLU A 126 19.11 3.35 4.84
C GLU A 126 18.03 2.91 3.84
N ILE A 127 17.04 2.13 4.29
CA ILE A 127 15.94 1.61 3.48
C ILE A 127 15.04 2.74 2.98
N ALA A 128 14.79 3.77 3.80
CA ALA A 128 13.98 4.91 3.42
C ALA A 128 14.57 5.73 2.25
N LYS A 129 15.84 5.55 1.92
CA LYS A 129 16.46 6.09 0.70
C LYS A 129 15.76 5.62 -0.57
N TYR A 130 15.10 4.45 -0.55
CA TYR A 130 14.28 3.96 -1.66
C TYR A 130 13.11 4.92 -1.98
N ALA A 131 12.37 5.32 -0.97
CA ALA A 131 11.28 6.29 -1.13
C ALA A 131 11.79 7.67 -1.54
N LEU A 132 12.91 8.13 -0.93
CA LEU A 132 13.53 9.40 -1.25
C LEU A 132 14.11 9.43 -2.66
N ALA A 133 14.60 8.30 -3.18
CA ALA A 133 15.14 8.21 -4.54
C ALA A 133 14.12 8.65 -5.59
N ASN A 134 12.86 8.22 -5.47
CA ASN A 134 11.81 8.55 -6.44
C ASN A 134 11.62 10.07 -6.65
N TRP A 135 11.96 10.88 -5.65
CA TRP A 135 11.93 12.34 -5.76
C TRP A 135 13.00 12.90 -6.71
N TRP A 136 14.09 12.17 -6.91
CA TRP A 136 15.22 12.59 -7.73
C TRP A 136 15.18 12.08 -9.17
N LEU A 137 14.27 11.14 -9.49
CA LEU A 137 14.19 10.47 -10.80
C LEU A 137 14.23 11.46 -11.98
N ALA A 138 13.39 12.49 -11.95
CA ALA A 138 13.32 13.50 -13.02
C ALA A 138 14.32 14.66 -12.86
N LYS A 139 14.96 14.80 -11.68
CA LYS A 139 15.79 15.96 -11.33
C LYS A 139 17.28 15.67 -11.40
N ASN A 140 17.69 14.48 -10.98
CA ASN A 140 19.07 14.05 -10.93
C ASN A 140 19.15 12.53 -10.94
N GLU A 141 19.32 11.95 -12.10
CA GLU A 141 19.39 10.51 -12.30
C GLU A 141 20.53 9.82 -11.53
N ALA A 142 21.69 10.44 -11.46
CA ALA A 142 22.82 9.89 -10.71
C ALA A 142 22.49 9.75 -9.22
N LYS A 143 21.89 10.80 -8.63
CA LYS A 143 21.46 10.78 -7.22
C LYS A 143 20.33 9.75 -6.99
N TYR A 144 19.38 9.65 -7.91
CA TYR A 144 18.35 8.62 -7.87
C TYR A 144 18.96 7.22 -7.82
N ARG A 145 19.87 6.90 -8.75
CA ARG A 145 20.54 5.59 -8.83
C ARG A 145 21.32 5.29 -7.54
N THR A 146 22.09 6.25 -7.04
CA THR A 146 22.88 6.07 -5.80
C THR A 146 21.99 5.73 -4.62
N LEU A 147 20.95 6.55 -4.35
CA LEU A 147 20.03 6.34 -3.23
C LEU A 147 19.31 4.99 -3.34
N LYS A 148 18.91 4.62 -4.55
CA LYS A 148 18.22 3.36 -4.80
C LYS A 148 19.14 2.15 -4.55
N GLN A 149 20.37 2.19 -5.04
CA GLN A 149 21.36 1.12 -4.82
C GLN A 149 21.68 0.94 -3.32
N GLU A 150 21.85 2.04 -2.58
CA GLU A 150 22.09 1.99 -1.13
C GLU A 150 20.91 1.35 -0.40
N ALA A 151 19.68 1.74 -0.74
CA ALA A 151 18.48 1.16 -0.15
C ALA A 151 18.32 -0.35 -0.48
N LEU A 152 18.51 -0.74 -1.74
CA LEU A 152 18.42 -2.15 -2.15
C LEU A 152 19.48 -3.02 -1.48
N LYS A 153 20.70 -2.49 -1.28
CA LYS A 153 21.72 -3.17 -0.50
C LYS A 153 21.28 -3.38 0.95
N ALA A 154 20.70 -2.35 1.59
CA ALA A 154 20.20 -2.45 2.95
C ALA A 154 19.03 -3.45 3.06
N MET A 155 18.10 -3.46 2.09
CA MET A 155 17.01 -4.43 2.01
C MET A 155 17.52 -5.87 1.85
N THR A 156 18.55 -6.08 1.02
CA THR A 156 19.20 -7.39 0.85
C THR A 156 19.87 -7.85 2.13
N GLU A 157 20.54 -6.94 2.84
CA GLU A 157 21.16 -7.24 4.13
C GLU A 157 20.12 -7.58 5.21
N ALA A 158 18.96 -6.90 5.21
CA ALA A 158 17.84 -7.20 6.08
C ALA A 158 17.27 -8.60 5.79
N GLN A 159 17.02 -8.91 4.50
CA GLN A 159 16.55 -10.23 4.07
C GLN A 159 17.52 -11.36 4.47
N ASN A 160 18.83 -11.17 4.32
CA ASN A 160 19.84 -12.16 4.74
C ASN A 160 19.86 -12.41 6.26
N LYS A 161 19.32 -11.49 7.05
CA LYS A 161 19.10 -11.63 8.51
C LYS A 161 17.74 -12.19 8.87
N GLY A 162 16.93 -12.56 7.89
CA GLY A 162 15.59 -13.11 8.06
C GLY A 162 14.47 -12.07 8.13
N ASP A 163 14.74 -10.80 7.87
CA ASP A 163 13.71 -9.77 7.73
C ASP A 163 13.14 -9.82 6.32
N LEU A 164 11.89 -10.20 6.22
CA LEU A 164 11.18 -10.39 4.95
C LEU A 164 10.23 -9.23 4.58
N HIS A 165 10.20 -8.13 5.34
CA HIS A 165 9.34 -6.98 5.05
C HIS A 165 9.67 -6.30 3.71
N TYR A 166 10.88 -6.49 3.19
CA TYR A 166 11.38 -5.79 2.00
C TYR A 166 11.53 -6.67 0.76
N VAL A 167 11.25 -7.97 0.86
CA VAL A 167 11.47 -8.92 -0.25
C VAL A 167 10.62 -8.59 -1.48
N ILE A 168 9.43 -8.01 -1.29
CA ILE A 168 8.58 -7.57 -2.40
C ILE A 168 9.21 -6.44 -3.22
N PHE A 169 9.98 -5.56 -2.58
CA PHE A 169 10.71 -4.49 -3.30
C PHE A 169 11.86 -5.07 -4.11
N LEU A 170 12.58 -6.07 -3.57
CA LEU A 170 13.62 -6.79 -4.30
C LEU A 170 13.02 -7.55 -5.50
N ALA A 171 11.88 -8.22 -5.31
CA ALA A 171 11.16 -8.89 -6.39
C ALA A 171 10.81 -7.92 -7.52
N ASN A 172 10.20 -6.77 -7.20
CA ASN A 172 9.85 -5.74 -8.17
C ASN A 172 11.07 -5.24 -8.96
N GLU A 173 12.22 -5.03 -8.30
CA GLU A 173 13.43 -4.56 -8.97
C GLU A 173 13.97 -5.58 -9.97
N TYR A 174 13.91 -6.87 -9.65
CA TYR A 174 14.28 -7.93 -10.59
C TYR A 174 13.25 -8.12 -11.71
N TYR A 175 11.97 -7.91 -11.45
CA TYR A 175 10.92 -8.04 -12.45
C TYR A 175 10.94 -6.91 -13.48
N TYR A 176 10.99 -5.66 -13.02
CA TYR A 176 10.95 -4.48 -13.90
C TYR A 176 12.31 -4.04 -14.44
N GLY A 177 13.39 -4.50 -13.85
CA GLY A 177 14.74 -4.15 -14.31
C GLY A 177 15.03 -2.66 -14.16
N SER A 178 15.03 -2.10 -12.98
CA SER A 178 15.25 -0.67 -12.80
C SER A 178 16.73 -0.31 -12.62
N ASN A 179 17.13 0.81 -13.23
CA ASN A 179 18.37 1.54 -12.90
C ASN A 179 19.69 0.78 -13.00
N GLY A 180 19.82 -0.05 -14.02
CA GLY A 180 21.02 -0.83 -14.28
C GLY A 180 21.04 -2.20 -13.62
N MET A 181 19.97 -2.57 -12.92
CA MET A 181 19.71 -3.97 -12.60
C MET A 181 19.09 -4.66 -13.84
N PRO A 182 19.64 -5.78 -14.31
CA PRO A 182 19.01 -6.53 -15.37
C PRO A 182 17.69 -7.14 -14.89
N VAL A 183 16.71 -7.23 -15.78
CA VAL A 183 15.53 -8.07 -15.56
C VAL A 183 15.99 -9.51 -15.30
N ASP A 184 15.53 -10.09 -14.21
CA ASP A 184 15.83 -11.46 -13.82
C ASP A 184 14.54 -12.10 -13.29
N LEU A 185 13.77 -12.71 -14.18
CA LEU A 185 12.47 -13.26 -13.87
C LEU A 185 12.54 -14.37 -12.81
N ASP A 186 13.58 -15.22 -12.86
CA ASP A 186 13.75 -16.30 -11.90
C ASP A 186 13.94 -15.77 -10.47
N LYS A 187 14.76 -14.71 -10.33
CA LYS A 187 14.93 -14.05 -9.02
C LYS A 187 13.67 -13.30 -8.58
N ALA A 188 12.97 -12.65 -9.51
CA ALA A 188 11.70 -12.00 -9.18
C ALA A 188 10.71 -13.01 -8.63
N ILE A 189 10.51 -14.14 -9.31
CA ILE A 189 9.65 -15.23 -8.85
C ILE A 189 10.10 -15.74 -7.46
N HIS A 190 11.39 -16.01 -7.30
CA HIS A 190 11.93 -16.47 -6.01
C HIS A 190 11.59 -15.52 -4.85
N TYR A 191 11.79 -14.19 -5.03
CA TYR A 191 11.49 -13.22 -3.98
C TYR A 191 9.98 -13.04 -3.76
N TYR A 192 9.16 -13.08 -4.83
CA TYR A 192 7.70 -13.10 -4.67
C TYR A 192 7.22 -14.35 -3.94
N GLU A 193 7.80 -15.52 -4.22
CA GLU A 193 7.45 -16.76 -3.51
C GLU A 193 7.79 -16.68 -2.01
N LEU A 194 8.93 -16.07 -1.64
CA LEU A 194 9.27 -15.82 -0.23
C LEU A 194 8.21 -14.95 0.47
N ALA A 195 7.72 -13.91 -0.18
CA ALA A 195 6.65 -13.08 0.36
C ALA A 195 5.29 -13.82 0.38
N ALA A 196 4.98 -14.57 -0.68
CA ALA A 196 3.74 -15.35 -0.82
C ALA A 196 3.62 -16.44 0.26
N GLN A 197 4.73 -17.09 0.64
CA GLN A 197 4.78 -18.06 1.73
C GLN A 197 4.37 -17.46 3.09
N GLN A 198 4.51 -16.15 3.26
CA GLN A 198 4.00 -15.42 4.44
C GLN A 198 2.53 -14.99 4.28
N GLY A 199 1.90 -15.32 3.16
CA GLY A 199 0.55 -14.93 2.84
C GLY A 199 0.41 -13.52 2.28
N ASN A 200 1.49 -12.89 1.79
CA ASN A 200 1.45 -11.55 1.21
C ASN A 200 0.58 -11.54 -0.07
N ALA A 201 -0.59 -10.89 0.00
CA ALA A 201 -1.57 -10.88 -1.07
C ALA A 201 -1.07 -10.17 -2.34
N VAL A 202 -0.18 -9.19 -2.20
CA VAL A 202 0.41 -8.49 -3.35
C VAL A 202 1.41 -9.40 -4.07
N ALA A 203 2.23 -10.13 -3.32
CA ALA A 203 3.15 -11.10 -3.92
C ALA A 203 2.42 -12.26 -4.62
N LEU A 204 1.32 -12.73 -4.03
CA LEU A 204 0.44 -13.72 -4.66
C LEU A 204 -0.18 -13.19 -5.96
N GLU A 205 -0.63 -11.95 -5.98
CA GLU A 205 -1.14 -11.27 -7.18
C GLU A 205 -0.06 -11.20 -8.26
N GLU A 206 1.14 -10.71 -7.92
CA GLU A 206 2.24 -10.56 -8.90
C GLU A 206 2.69 -11.92 -9.46
N LEU A 207 2.76 -12.98 -8.63
CA LEU A 207 2.99 -14.34 -9.12
C LEU A 207 1.89 -14.77 -10.09
N GLY A 208 0.64 -14.52 -9.75
CA GLY A 208 -0.49 -14.81 -10.63
C GLY A 208 -0.38 -14.12 -11.98
N LYS A 209 0.00 -12.83 -12.02
CA LYS A 209 0.26 -12.08 -13.25
C LYS A 209 1.41 -12.68 -14.06
N ILE A 210 2.54 -12.98 -13.41
CA ILE A 210 3.70 -13.58 -14.08
C ILE A 210 3.33 -14.90 -14.75
N TYR A 211 2.61 -15.78 -14.03
CA TYR A 211 2.17 -17.06 -14.61
C TYR A 211 1.14 -16.87 -15.73
N LEU A 212 0.28 -15.84 -15.64
CA LEU A 212 -0.72 -15.55 -16.67
C LEU A 212 -0.08 -14.96 -17.93
N GLU A 213 0.77 -13.93 -17.79
CA GLU A 213 1.20 -13.06 -18.89
C GLU A 213 2.55 -13.49 -19.48
N GLU A 214 3.51 -13.92 -18.63
CA GLU A 214 4.87 -14.23 -19.06
C GLU A 214 5.06 -15.74 -19.33
N LEU A 215 4.52 -16.58 -18.45
CA LEU A 215 4.73 -18.02 -18.50
C LEU A 215 3.56 -18.78 -19.14
N HIS A 216 2.41 -18.14 -19.34
CA HIS A 216 1.19 -18.70 -19.93
C HIS A 216 0.72 -20.00 -19.25
N ASP A 217 0.93 -20.10 -17.91
CA ASP A 217 0.50 -21.22 -17.07
C ASP A 217 -0.78 -20.82 -16.33
N LEU A 218 -1.93 -21.04 -16.97
CA LEU A 218 -3.24 -20.63 -16.48
C LEU A 218 -3.62 -21.27 -15.16
N ASP A 219 -3.19 -22.50 -14.91
CA ASP A 219 -3.54 -23.23 -13.67
C ASP A 219 -2.76 -22.69 -12.47
N LYS A 220 -1.48 -22.36 -12.66
CA LYS A 220 -0.71 -21.67 -11.60
C LYS A 220 -1.18 -20.25 -11.39
N ALA A 221 -1.49 -19.52 -12.47
CA ALA A 221 -2.07 -18.19 -12.38
C ALA A 221 -3.33 -18.20 -11.52
N GLU A 222 -4.30 -19.11 -11.81
CA GLU A 222 -5.51 -19.27 -11.01
C GLU A 222 -5.19 -19.57 -9.54
N THR A 223 -4.25 -20.50 -9.30
CA THR A 223 -3.87 -20.90 -7.93
C THR A 223 -3.39 -19.72 -7.09
N TYR A 224 -2.51 -18.88 -7.63
CA TYR A 224 -1.99 -17.72 -6.92
C TYR A 224 -3.02 -16.58 -6.80
N LEU A 225 -3.76 -16.31 -7.90
CA LEU A 225 -4.79 -15.28 -7.90
C LEU A 225 -5.95 -15.60 -6.95
N LEU A 226 -6.36 -16.87 -6.81
CA LEU A 226 -7.38 -17.28 -5.83
C LEU A 226 -6.95 -16.96 -4.41
N GLN A 227 -5.71 -17.29 -4.03
CA GLN A 227 -5.19 -16.99 -2.70
C GLN A 227 -5.15 -15.48 -2.43
N ALA A 228 -4.77 -14.67 -3.42
CA ALA A 228 -4.80 -13.21 -3.28
C ALA A 228 -6.24 -12.65 -3.20
N ALA A 229 -7.13 -13.17 -4.03
CA ALA A 229 -8.53 -12.75 -4.08
C ALA A 229 -9.30 -13.04 -2.78
N GLU A 230 -9.02 -14.17 -2.13
CA GLU A 230 -9.55 -14.53 -0.81
C GLU A 230 -9.11 -13.55 0.30
N LYS A 231 -7.97 -12.88 0.09
CA LYS A 231 -7.46 -11.81 0.97
C LYS A 231 -7.97 -10.41 0.58
N ASN A 232 -9.01 -10.36 -0.25
CA ASN A 232 -9.64 -9.13 -0.72
C ASN A 232 -8.76 -8.27 -1.65
N ASN A 233 -7.79 -8.89 -2.33
CA ASN A 233 -7.02 -8.22 -3.36
C ASN A 233 -7.92 -8.00 -4.61
N ALA A 234 -8.29 -6.74 -4.86
CA ALA A 234 -9.27 -6.40 -5.89
C ALA A 234 -8.74 -6.63 -7.31
N GLU A 235 -7.43 -6.45 -7.53
CA GLU A 235 -6.78 -6.73 -8.82
C GLU A 235 -6.82 -8.23 -9.11
N ALA A 236 -6.44 -9.08 -8.15
CA ALA A 236 -6.50 -10.52 -8.30
C ALA A 236 -7.94 -11.02 -8.58
N GLN A 237 -8.95 -10.44 -7.89
CA GLN A 237 -10.35 -10.73 -8.16
C GLN A 237 -10.74 -10.35 -9.60
N TYR A 238 -10.28 -9.19 -10.07
CA TYR A 238 -10.55 -8.75 -11.44
C TYR A 238 -9.87 -9.67 -12.46
N LEU A 239 -8.60 -10.02 -12.27
CA LEU A 239 -7.86 -10.90 -13.18
C LEU A 239 -8.44 -12.32 -13.24
N LEU A 240 -8.94 -12.86 -12.14
CA LEU A 240 -9.67 -14.12 -12.14
C LEU A 240 -10.87 -14.07 -13.09
N GLY A 241 -11.73 -13.05 -12.96
CA GLY A 241 -12.93 -12.93 -13.78
C GLY A 241 -12.62 -12.49 -15.21
N ASP A 242 -11.71 -11.52 -15.40
CA ASP A 242 -11.44 -10.91 -16.70
C ASP A 242 -10.56 -11.78 -17.61
N ALA A 243 -9.55 -12.43 -17.04
CA ALA A 243 -8.60 -13.22 -17.80
C ALA A 243 -8.81 -14.73 -17.58
N VAL A 244 -8.58 -15.23 -16.36
CA VAL A 244 -8.52 -16.67 -16.09
C VAL A 244 -9.82 -17.40 -16.46
N TYR A 245 -10.95 -16.92 -15.95
CA TYR A 245 -12.25 -17.59 -16.20
C TYR A 245 -12.83 -17.25 -17.57
N THR A 246 -12.37 -16.16 -18.22
CA THR A 246 -12.71 -15.88 -19.62
C THR A 246 -12.04 -16.92 -20.54
N GLU A 247 -10.76 -17.21 -20.34
CA GLU A 247 -10.07 -18.29 -21.08
C GLU A 247 -10.64 -19.69 -20.81
N LYS A 248 -11.15 -19.91 -19.60
CA LYS A 248 -11.85 -21.17 -19.21
C LYS A 248 -13.32 -21.22 -19.64
N GLU A 249 -13.84 -20.16 -20.27
CA GLU A 249 -15.25 -20.03 -20.68
C GLU A 249 -16.26 -20.26 -19.53
N ASP A 250 -15.88 -19.92 -18.29
CA ASP A 250 -16.73 -20.09 -17.10
C ASP A 250 -17.48 -18.80 -16.74
N GLU A 251 -18.59 -18.58 -17.42
CA GLU A 251 -19.43 -17.35 -17.29
C GLU A 251 -19.87 -17.06 -15.85
N LYS A 252 -20.11 -18.10 -15.07
CA LYS A 252 -20.52 -17.96 -13.66
C LYS A 252 -19.39 -17.39 -12.80
N ASN A 253 -18.20 -17.92 -12.94
CA ASN A 253 -17.04 -17.45 -12.20
C ASN A 253 -16.53 -16.09 -12.71
N ILE A 254 -16.68 -15.80 -14.02
CA ILE A 254 -16.43 -14.46 -14.57
C ILE A 254 -17.23 -13.42 -13.79
N LEU A 255 -18.55 -13.54 -13.75
CA LEU A 255 -19.40 -12.57 -13.07
C LEU A 255 -19.12 -12.49 -11.57
N TYR A 256 -19.01 -13.63 -10.91
CA TYR A 256 -18.73 -13.69 -9.47
C TYR A 256 -17.48 -12.89 -9.08
N TRP A 257 -16.35 -13.10 -9.78
CA TRP A 257 -15.10 -12.45 -9.42
C TRP A 257 -15.07 -10.97 -9.85
N VAL A 258 -15.66 -10.63 -11.02
CA VAL A 258 -15.78 -9.22 -11.43
C VAL A 258 -16.69 -8.44 -10.48
N GLU A 259 -17.78 -9.04 -9.98
CA GLU A 259 -18.62 -8.41 -8.96
C GLU A 259 -17.86 -8.20 -7.65
N LYS A 260 -17.09 -9.19 -7.20
CA LYS A 260 -16.24 -9.06 -6.01
C LYS A 260 -15.21 -7.93 -6.17
N ALA A 261 -14.53 -7.84 -7.29
CA ALA A 261 -13.61 -6.75 -7.59
C ALA A 261 -14.29 -5.38 -7.55
N ALA A 262 -15.50 -5.27 -8.14
CA ALA A 262 -16.28 -4.04 -8.12
C ALA A 262 -16.81 -3.66 -6.72
N GLU A 263 -17.11 -4.64 -5.86
CA GLU A 263 -17.41 -4.41 -4.43
C GLU A 263 -16.18 -3.79 -3.74
N ASN A 264 -14.98 -4.24 -4.09
CA ASN A 264 -13.71 -3.74 -3.60
C ASN A 264 -13.18 -2.53 -4.36
N GLN A 265 -14.06 -1.82 -5.07
CA GLN A 265 -13.80 -0.55 -5.75
C GLN A 265 -12.79 -0.65 -6.91
N HIS A 266 -12.61 -1.83 -7.49
CA HIS A 266 -11.79 -2.00 -8.68
C HIS A 266 -12.49 -1.35 -9.88
N ILE A 267 -11.90 -0.29 -10.42
CA ILE A 267 -12.59 0.56 -11.41
C ILE A 267 -12.88 -0.17 -12.72
N SER A 268 -11.93 -0.96 -13.24
CA SER A 268 -12.16 -1.72 -14.47
C SER A 268 -13.30 -2.74 -14.32
N ALA A 269 -13.43 -3.36 -13.14
CA ALA A 269 -14.53 -4.25 -12.84
C ALA A 269 -15.88 -3.50 -12.81
N ILE A 270 -15.91 -2.32 -12.19
CA ILE A 270 -17.10 -1.45 -12.13
C ILE A 270 -17.55 -1.08 -13.55
N LEU A 271 -16.62 -0.62 -14.40
CA LEU A 271 -16.93 -0.25 -15.79
C LEU A 271 -17.34 -1.45 -16.64
N LYS A 272 -16.66 -2.60 -16.46
CA LYS A 272 -17.03 -3.86 -17.16
C LYS A 272 -18.46 -4.28 -16.84
N LEU A 273 -18.88 -4.23 -15.57
CA LEU A 273 -20.24 -4.55 -15.15
C LEU A 273 -21.26 -3.53 -15.64
N ALA A 274 -20.93 -2.23 -15.61
CA ALA A 274 -21.81 -1.20 -16.18
C ALA A 274 -22.09 -1.48 -17.67
N ASN A 275 -21.04 -1.76 -18.45
CA ASN A 275 -21.15 -2.08 -19.88
C ASN A 275 -21.93 -3.40 -20.13
N TYR A 276 -21.68 -4.42 -19.33
CA TYR A 276 -22.37 -5.70 -19.39
C TYR A 276 -23.90 -5.52 -19.23
N TYR A 277 -24.32 -4.77 -18.21
CA TYR A 277 -25.74 -4.52 -17.96
C TYR A 277 -26.37 -3.55 -18.98
N VAL A 278 -25.61 -2.58 -19.53
CA VAL A 278 -26.06 -1.76 -20.66
C VAL A 278 -26.33 -2.66 -21.88
N GLY A 279 -25.44 -3.61 -22.20
CA GLY A 279 -25.62 -4.56 -23.29
C GLY A 279 -26.86 -5.44 -23.12
N LYS A 280 -27.20 -5.80 -21.90
CA LYS A 280 -28.46 -6.53 -21.55
C LYS A 280 -29.66 -5.63 -21.47
N LYS A 281 -29.55 -4.31 -21.60
CA LYS A 281 -30.62 -3.30 -21.40
C LYS A 281 -31.15 -3.29 -19.96
N GLU A 282 -30.41 -3.78 -19.01
CA GLU A 282 -30.68 -3.77 -17.56
C GLU A 282 -30.16 -2.46 -16.96
N TYR A 283 -30.77 -1.34 -17.37
CA TYR A 283 -30.25 0.01 -17.09
C TYR A 283 -30.19 0.37 -15.61
N ASP A 284 -31.05 -0.19 -14.76
CA ASP A 284 -31.01 0.04 -13.32
C ASP A 284 -29.70 -0.53 -12.70
N GLN A 285 -29.33 -1.75 -13.12
CA GLN A 285 -28.07 -2.39 -12.70
C GLN A 285 -26.88 -1.64 -13.25
N ALA A 286 -26.90 -1.28 -14.54
CA ALA A 286 -25.84 -0.50 -15.15
C ALA A 286 -25.63 0.83 -14.39
N LEU A 287 -26.72 1.55 -14.09
CA LEU A 287 -26.68 2.81 -13.36
C LEU A 287 -26.13 2.67 -11.93
N TYR A 288 -26.39 1.54 -11.27
CA TYR A 288 -25.81 1.24 -9.96
C TYR A 288 -24.26 1.24 -10.03
N TYR A 289 -23.69 0.54 -11.02
CA TYR A 289 -22.24 0.50 -11.19
C TYR A 289 -21.66 1.83 -11.68
N VAL A 290 -22.33 2.51 -12.63
CA VAL A 290 -21.90 3.87 -13.06
C VAL A 290 -21.83 4.82 -11.86
N LYS A 291 -22.81 4.81 -10.96
CA LYS A 291 -22.79 5.62 -9.74
C LYS A 291 -21.62 5.29 -8.81
N LYS A 292 -21.26 4.00 -8.69
CA LYS A 292 -20.05 3.60 -7.95
C LYS A 292 -18.79 4.23 -8.54
N GLY A 293 -18.62 4.16 -9.86
CA GLY A 293 -17.46 4.76 -10.53
C GLY A 293 -17.43 6.30 -10.41
N VAL A 294 -18.62 6.95 -10.51
CA VAL A 294 -18.76 8.39 -10.26
C VAL A 294 -18.37 8.78 -8.84
N ALA A 295 -18.71 7.95 -7.84
CA ALA A 295 -18.33 8.19 -6.46
C ALA A 295 -16.79 8.12 -6.25
N LEU A 296 -16.09 7.37 -7.10
CA LEU A 296 -14.62 7.33 -7.17
C LEU A 296 -14.03 8.48 -8.01
N ASN A 297 -14.88 9.36 -8.54
CA ASN A 297 -14.50 10.47 -9.42
C ASN A 297 -13.68 10.02 -10.65
N HIS A 298 -13.99 8.83 -11.19
CA HIS A 298 -13.30 8.30 -12.36
C HIS A 298 -13.88 8.90 -13.65
N GLU A 299 -12.99 9.32 -14.55
CA GLU A 299 -13.33 10.03 -15.78
C GLU A 299 -14.28 9.24 -16.69
N ASP A 300 -14.02 7.94 -16.92
CA ASP A 300 -14.90 7.12 -17.77
C ASP A 300 -16.29 6.89 -17.15
N ALA A 301 -16.35 6.79 -15.82
CA ALA A 301 -17.65 6.69 -15.13
C ALA A 301 -18.44 8.00 -15.20
N LEU A 302 -17.76 9.14 -15.18
CA LEU A 302 -18.37 10.45 -15.42
C LEU A 302 -18.89 10.56 -16.86
N ILE A 303 -18.14 10.06 -17.86
CA ILE A 303 -18.58 9.97 -19.26
C ILE A 303 -19.82 9.07 -19.34
N ALA A 304 -19.77 7.86 -18.77
CA ALA A 304 -20.90 6.95 -18.77
C ALA A 304 -22.15 7.59 -18.13
N MET A 305 -22.02 8.30 -17.01
CA MET A 305 -23.14 9.03 -16.40
C MET A 305 -23.70 10.12 -17.30
N ALA A 306 -22.81 10.84 -18.02
CA ALA A 306 -23.24 11.83 -19.02
C ALA A 306 -24.06 11.18 -20.13
N GLU A 307 -23.60 10.02 -20.65
CA GLU A 307 -24.32 9.26 -21.68
C GLU A 307 -25.68 8.75 -21.20
N PHE A 308 -25.79 8.30 -19.95
CA PHE A 308 -27.08 7.91 -19.36
C PHE A 308 -28.08 9.06 -19.40
N TYR A 309 -27.66 10.29 -19.07
CA TYR A 309 -28.48 11.47 -19.18
C TYR A 309 -28.77 11.88 -20.64
N GLU A 310 -27.73 11.83 -21.51
CA GLU A 310 -27.85 12.27 -22.90
C GLU A 310 -28.82 11.39 -23.70
N TYR A 311 -28.80 10.06 -23.48
CA TYR A 311 -29.62 9.10 -24.22
C TYR A 311 -30.85 8.64 -23.45
N GLY A 312 -31.00 9.04 -22.18
CA GLY A 312 -32.15 8.65 -21.36
C GLY A 312 -32.15 7.15 -21.04
N LEU A 313 -30.98 6.57 -20.73
CA LEU A 313 -30.84 5.14 -20.44
C LEU A 313 -31.38 4.84 -19.04
N GLY A 314 -32.58 4.26 -18.94
CA GLY A 314 -33.23 3.97 -17.65
C GLY A 314 -33.63 5.19 -16.82
N MET A 315 -33.51 6.40 -17.36
CA MET A 315 -33.83 7.65 -16.70
C MET A 315 -34.33 8.69 -17.72
N PRO A 316 -35.01 9.78 -17.30
CA PRO A 316 -35.38 10.87 -18.22
C PRO A 316 -34.10 11.50 -18.84
N GLN A 317 -34.17 11.74 -20.15
CA GLN A 317 -33.13 12.46 -20.88
C GLN A 317 -32.98 13.89 -20.35
N ASP A 318 -31.70 14.31 -20.11
CA ASP A 318 -31.36 15.61 -19.56
C ASP A 318 -30.03 16.09 -20.12
N ASP A 319 -30.09 16.88 -21.20
CA ASP A 319 -28.88 17.41 -21.88
C ASP A 319 -28.03 18.33 -20.95
N GLU A 320 -28.67 19.05 -20.00
CA GLU A 320 -27.92 19.96 -19.08
C GLU A 320 -27.12 19.15 -18.04
N LYS A 321 -27.69 18.08 -17.51
CA LYS A 321 -26.96 17.16 -16.62
C LYS A 321 -25.88 16.40 -17.38
N ALA A 322 -26.14 15.93 -18.59
CA ALA A 322 -25.14 15.30 -19.44
C ALA A 322 -23.93 16.22 -19.63
N LEU A 323 -24.19 17.48 -20.00
CA LEU A 323 -23.14 18.51 -20.15
C LEU A 323 -22.33 18.70 -18.86
N THR A 324 -22.97 18.69 -17.71
CA THR A 324 -22.30 18.82 -16.40
C THR A 324 -21.29 17.71 -16.15
N TYR A 325 -21.67 16.46 -16.43
CA TYR A 325 -20.79 15.30 -16.24
C TYR A 325 -19.68 15.23 -17.28
N TYR A 326 -19.93 15.56 -18.55
CA TYR A 326 -18.88 15.67 -19.56
C TYR A 326 -17.83 16.74 -19.18
N LYS A 327 -18.25 17.88 -18.66
CA LYS A 327 -17.33 18.94 -18.21
C LYS A 327 -16.47 18.45 -17.03
N LYS A 328 -17.05 17.76 -16.05
CA LYS A 328 -16.30 17.17 -14.93
C LYS A 328 -15.25 16.16 -15.40
N SER A 329 -15.60 15.29 -16.35
CA SER A 329 -14.63 14.35 -16.91
C SER A 329 -13.51 15.07 -17.67
N ASN A 330 -13.84 16.16 -18.42
CA ASN A 330 -12.86 16.90 -19.17
C ASN A 330 -11.89 17.72 -18.29
N GLU A 331 -12.27 18.06 -17.06
CA GLU A 331 -11.35 18.63 -16.08
C GLU A 331 -10.19 17.66 -15.71
N ILE A 332 -10.44 16.36 -15.86
CA ILE A 332 -9.46 15.29 -15.57
C ILE A 332 -8.69 14.93 -16.85
N LEU A 333 -9.38 14.59 -17.94
CA LEU A 333 -8.80 14.04 -19.16
C LEU A 333 -8.20 15.09 -20.09
N MET A 334 -8.80 16.30 -20.17
CA MET A 334 -8.44 17.36 -21.15
C MET A 334 -8.41 16.82 -22.59
N ASP A 335 -9.35 15.95 -22.95
CA ASP A 335 -9.39 15.24 -24.22
C ASP A 335 -10.13 16.04 -25.31
N LYS A 336 -9.59 16.02 -26.55
CA LYS A 336 -10.15 16.76 -27.67
C LYS A 336 -11.56 16.28 -28.06
N TRP A 337 -11.79 14.96 -28.09
CA TRP A 337 -13.10 14.41 -28.40
C TRP A 337 -14.14 14.90 -27.41
N LEU A 338 -13.80 14.88 -26.14
CA LEU A 338 -14.67 15.31 -25.05
C LEU A 338 -14.98 16.82 -25.13
N MET A 339 -13.97 17.64 -25.47
CA MET A 339 -14.18 19.06 -25.71
C MET A 339 -15.11 19.34 -26.89
N ASP A 340 -15.02 18.58 -27.97
CA ASP A 340 -15.88 18.74 -29.14
C ASP A 340 -17.31 18.26 -28.81
N LYS A 341 -17.45 17.17 -28.03
CA LYS A 341 -18.75 16.69 -27.54
C LYS A 341 -19.45 17.73 -26.67
N ILE A 342 -18.71 18.38 -25.76
CA ILE A 342 -19.23 19.48 -24.90
C ILE A 342 -19.76 20.62 -25.77
N LYS A 343 -19.00 21.09 -26.77
CA LYS A 343 -19.44 22.17 -27.66
C LYS A 343 -20.70 21.82 -28.44
N MET A 344 -20.78 20.59 -28.94
CA MET A 344 -21.99 20.13 -29.65
C MET A 344 -23.23 20.13 -28.74
N LEU A 345 -23.05 19.68 -27.50
CA LEU A 345 -24.16 19.63 -26.54
C LEU A 345 -24.58 21.02 -26.07
N GLU A 346 -23.62 21.95 -25.90
CA GLU A 346 -23.89 23.38 -25.60
C GLU A 346 -24.70 24.05 -26.71
N ALA A 347 -24.34 23.81 -27.99
CA ALA A 347 -25.10 24.31 -29.13
C ALA A 347 -26.52 23.76 -29.16
N LYS A 348 -26.68 22.43 -28.98
CA LYS A 348 -27.99 21.75 -28.91
C LYS A 348 -28.92 22.33 -27.81
N ILE A 349 -28.33 22.60 -26.63
CA ILE A 349 -29.10 23.19 -25.51
C ILE A 349 -29.53 24.62 -25.82
N LYS A 350 -28.66 25.39 -26.47
CA LYS A 350 -28.93 26.76 -26.86
C LYS A 350 -30.08 26.87 -27.90
N ASP A 351 -30.11 25.95 -28.86
CA ASP A 351 -31.14 25.91 -29.91
C ASP A 351 -32.53 25.44 -29.39
N LYS A 352 -32.57 24.85 -28.21
CA LYS A 352 -33.81 24.44 -27.54
C LYS A 352 -34.47 25.55 -26.67
N LYS A 353 -33.71 26.61 -26.34
CA LYS A 353 -34.13 27.78 -25.54
C LYS A 353 -34.61 28.93 -26.44
#